data_71c67306b3d4fbc6695e2ca99897f4f0
#
_entry.id   71c67306b3d4fbc6695e2ca99897f4f0
#
_cell.length_a   1.000
_cell.length_b   1.000
_cell.length_c   1.000
_cell.angle_alpha   90.00
_cell.angle_beta   90.00
_cell.angle_gamma   90.00
#
_symmetry.space_group_name_H-M   'P 1'
#
loop_
_entity.id
_entity.type
_entity.pdbx_description
1 polymer ?
#
loop_
_entity_poly.entity_id
_entity_poly.type
_entity_poly.pdbx_seq_one_letter_code
_entity_poly.pdbx_strand_id
1 'polypeptide(L)'
;MKIVVLDRSSVGEDVSVEAIKQFGEVDFYNSTPDELVAERIADANIVVANKSPMNESTMKDAKQVKMICQLSTGYDNVDIEYCKNRGIHVANARNYSTAAVAQHTVALALSVLENLPYYDNYVKSGVYASQPRFAHFKPWYELEGKTWGIAGMGNIGRRVAKAAEALGCKVIFYATSGHSDCRDYERVDWDTLLAQSDILSLHCPLSDRTFHLMNADAFSKMKKSAVLINVARGAVVDTDALYEALVNGEIRGAGTDVFEKEPILADNPLATLKETGKLQLTPHMAWASIEARERCVEETCKNIAAFISGEGRNLVV
;
A
#
# COMPACT_ATOMS: atom_id res chain seq x y z
N MET A 1 -8.35 12.38 30.39
CA MET A 1 -7.99 11.14 29.71
C MET A 1 -6.62 11.36 29.10
N LYS A 2 -5.71 10.38 29.21
CA LYS A 2 -4.36 10.49 28.66
C LYS A 2 -4.28 9.76 27.32
N ILE A 3 -3.79 10.43 26.30
CA ILE A 3 -3.58 9.92 24.95
C ILE A 3 -2.10 9.96 24.64
N VAL A 4 -1.56 8.89 24.10
CA VAL A 4 -0.16 8.82 23.68
C VAL A 4 -0.09 8.55 22.18
N VAL A 5 0.58 9.44 21.43
CA VAL A 5 0.84 9.30 20.01
C VAL A 5 2.29 8.87 19.82
N LEU A 6 2.51 7.61 19.43
CA LEU A 6 3.84 6.99 19.38
C LEU A 6 4.62 7.31 18.10
N ASP A 7 3.90 7.55 16.99
CA ASP A 7 4.50 7.63 15.65
C ASP A 7 4.05 8.91 14.92
N ARG A 8 4.19 10.08 15.59
CA ARG A 8 3.74 11.38 15.08
C ARG A 8 4.30 11.69 13.68
N SER A 9 5.58 11.39 13.46
CA SER A 9 6.26 11.68 12.20
C SER A 9 5.71 10.86 11.02
N SER A 10 4.98 9.78 11.28
CA SER A 10 4.38 8.97 10.22
C SER A 10 3.39 9.73 9.34
N VAL A 11 2.75 10.78 9.86
CA VAL A 11 1.86 11.65 9.08
C VAL A 11 2.53 12.91 8.54
N GLY A 12 3.86 13.03 8.70
CA GLY A 12 4.66 14.17 8.21
C GLY A 12 4.50 15.44 9.06
N GLU A 13 5.51 16.31 9.04
CA GLU A 13 5.50 17.55 9.82
C GLU A 13 4.52 18.60 9.26
N ASP A 14 4.21 18.50 7.99
CA ASP A 14 3.30 19.36 7.23
C ASP A 14 1.82 19.10 7.50
N VAL A 15 1.47 18.02 8.24
CA VAL A 15 0.09 17.71 8.66
C VAL A 15 -0.05 17.91 10.15
N SER A 16 -1.02 18.71 10.57
CA SER A 16 -1.29 18.96 11.99
C SER A 16 -2.00 17.77 12.66
N VAL A 17 -1.54 17.40 13.84
CA VAL A 17 -2.18 16.40 14.73
C VAL A 17 -2.82 17.05 15.97
N GLU A 18 -2.79 18.39 16.04
CA GLU A 18 -3.27 19.15 17.21
C GLU A 18 -4.74 18.89 17.55
N ALA A 19 -5.54 18.51 16.55
CA ALA A 19 -6.94 18.16 16.74
C ALA A 19 -7.14 16.99 17.74
N ILE A 20 -6.15 16.15 17.99
CA ILE A 20 -6.23 15.07 19.00
C ILE A 20 -6.31 15.64 20.41
N LYS A 21 -5.73 16.81 20.68
CA LYS A 21 -5.75 17.45 22.01
C LYS A 21 -7.15 17.79 22.52
N GLN A 22 -8.17 17.88 21.67
CA GLN A 22 -9.54 18.12 22.10
C GLN A 22 -10.11 16.99 22.96
N PHE A 23 -9.51 15.82 22.96
CA PHE A 23 -9.99 14.63 23.66
C PHE A 23 -9.31 14.39 25.02
N GLY A 24 -8.26 15.15 25.36
CA GLY A 24 -7.56 15.03 26.64
C GLY A 24 -6.13 15.52 26.61
N GLU A 25 -5.37 15.13 27.62
CA GLU A 25 -3.92 15.34 27.68
C GLU A 25 -3.22 14.44 26.66
N VAL A 26 -2.33 14.98 25.85
CA VAL A 26 -1.68 14.25 24.75
C VAL A 26 -0.17 14.38 24.79
N ASP A 27 0.52 13.24 24.87
CA ASP A 27 1.96 13.15 24.64
C ASP A 27 2.22 12.76 23.19
N PHE A 28 3.03 13.55 22.48
CA PHE A 28 3.44 13.29 21.11
C PHE A 28 4.90 12.86 21.05
N TYR A 29 5.14 11.69 20.47
CA TYR A 29 6.48 11.21 20.13
C TYR A 29 6.60 11.12 18.61
N ASN A 30 7.66 11.71 18.05
CA ASN A 30 7.90 11.68 16.61
C ASN A 30 8.10 10.26 16.10
N SER A 31 8.89 9.48 16.82
CA SER A 31 9.14 8.07 16.57
C SER A 31 9.39 7.36 17.89
N THR A 32 8.94 6.14 18.03
CA THR A 32 9.13 5.36 19.26
C THR A 32 9.90 4.09 18.95
N PRO A 33 11.16 3.96 19.45
CA PRO A 33 11.89 2.69 19.46
C PRO A 33 11.08 1.62 20.20
N ASP A 34 11.15 0.37 19.74
CA ASP A 34 10.35 -0.74 20.27
C ASP A 34 10.53 -0.93 21.78
N GLU A 35 11.77 -0.75 22.27
CA GLU A 35 12.12 -0.86 23.69
C GLU A 35 11.52 0.24 24.58
N LEU A 36 11.11 1.38 24.02
CA LEU A 36 10.50 2.49 24.74
C LEU A 36 8.96 2.48 24.68
N VAL A 37 8.33 1.60 23.89
CA VAL A 37 6.88 1.56 23.75
C VAL A 37 6.20 1.34 25.08
N ALA A 38 6.63 0.32 25.85
CA ALA A 38 6.04 -0.02 27.13
C ALA A 38 6.10 1.14 28.16
N GLU A 39 7.23 1.83 28.23
CA GLU A 39 7.43 2.99 29.11
C GLU A 39 6.47 4.13 28.72
N ARG A 40 6.41 4.47 27.42
CA ARG A 40 5.62 5.61 26.93
C ARG A 40 4.10 5.43 27.08
N ILE A 41 3.60 4.20 27.05
CA ILE A 41 2.16 3.94 27.16
C ILE A 41 1.72 3.52 28.56
N ALA A 42 2.60 3.51 29.56
CA ALA A 42 2.34 2.96 30.90
C ALA A 42 1.10 3.52 31.57
N ASP A 43 0.82 4.82 31.42
CA ASP A 43 -0.32 5.53 31.98
C ASP A 43 -1.37 5.97 30.93
N ALA A 44 -1.21 5.54 29.67
CA ALA A 44 -2.11 5.90 28.59
C ALA A 44 -3.49 5.24 28.73
N ASN A 45 -4.54 5.97 28.39
CA ASN A 45 -5.89 5.43 28.20
C ASN A 45 -6.16 5.08 26.74
N ILE A 46 -5.63 5.90 25.82
CA ILE A 46 -5.70 5.70 24.35
C ILE A 46 -4.29 5.77 23.80
N VAL A 47 -3.95 4.83 22.92
CA VAL A 47 -2.69 4.83 22.17
C VAL A 47 -2.99 5.07 20.69
N VAL A 48 -2.29 6.02 20.09
CA VAL A 48 -2.31 6.26 18.64
C VAL A 48 -0.97 5.81 18.09
N ALA A 49 -0.98 4.79 17.24
CA ALA A 49 0.22 4.14 16.69
C ALA A 49 0.14 3.97 15.17
N ASN A 50 1.27 3.73 14.53
CA ASN A 50 1.35 3.35 13.12
C ASN A 50 2.28 2.15 12.92
N LYS A 51 3.53 2.24 13.39
CA LYS A 51 4.54 1.18 13.23
C LYS A 51 4.95 0.54 14.56
N SER A 52 4.77 1.26 15.67
CA SER A 52 5.11 0.75 17.01
C SER A 52 4.38 -0.56 17.31
N PRO A 53 5.07 -1.60 17.80
CA PRO A 53 4.46 -2.90 18.09
C PRO A 53 3.51 -2.81 19.29
N MET A 54 2.28 -3.27 19.10
CA MET A 54 1.23 -3.32 20.13
C MET A 54 0.88 -4.76 20.42
N ASN A 55 1.62 -5.38 21.35
CA ASN A 55 1.51 -6.79 21.70
C ASN A 55 1.72 -7.02 23.21
N GLU A 56 1.71 -8.27 23.67
CA GLU A 56 1.89 -8.60 25.08
C GLU A 56 3.17 -8.00 25.67
N SER A 57 4.30 -8.09 24.97
CA SER A 57 5.59 -7.60 25.49
C SER A 57 5.60 -6.10 25.75
N THR A 58 4.91 -5.32 24.92
CA THR A 58 4.84 -3.84 25.05
C THR A 58 3.69 -3.38 25.92
N MET A 59 2.61 -4.16 26.06
CA MET A 59 1.35 -3.70 26.67
C MET A 59 1.01 -4.37 28.01
N LYS A 60 1.76 -5.39 28.47
CA LYS A 60 1.43 -6.16 29.68
C LYS A 60 1.26 -5.29 30.92
N ASP A 61 2.03 -4.21 31.05
CA ASP A 61 2.02 -3.30 32.20
C ASP A 61 1.14 -2.06 31.98
N ALA A 62 0.72 -1.76 30.78
CA ALA A 62 -0.18 -0.65 30.43
C ALA A 62 -1.65 -1.01 30.76
N LYS A 63 -1.99 -1.05 32.04
CA LYS A 63 -3.29 -1.53 32.54
C LYS A 63 -4.46 -0.60 32.19
N GLN A 64 -4.20 0.67 31.91
CA GLN A 64 -5.22 1.68 31.66
C GLN A 64 -5.60 1.82 30.19
N VAL A 65 -4.82 1.21 29.28
CA VAL A 65 -5.11 1.25 27.85
C VAL A 65 -6.44 0.55 27.56
N LYS A 66 -7.35 1.27 26.93
CA LYS A 66 -8.70 0.81 26.53
C LYS A 66 -8.91 0.87 25.02
N MET A 67 -8.11 1.66 24.32
CA MET A 67 -8.22 1.82 22.88
C MET A 67 -6.87 2.00 22.22
N ILE A 68 -6.70 1.38 21.05
CA ILE A 68 -5.62 1.63 20.12
C ILE A 68 -6.23 2.17 18.83
N CYS A 69 -5.76 3.35 18.39
CA CYS A 69 -6.09 3.92 17.08
C CYS A 69 -4.90 3.81 16.16
N GLN A 70 -5.05 3.12 15.03
CA GLN A 70 -4.03 3.06 13.99
C GLN A 70 -4.10 4.27 13.06
N LEU A 71 -2.97 4.99 12.90
CA LEU A 71 -2.76 6.02 11.87
C LEU A 71 -2.53 5.38 10.49
N SER A 72 -3.28 4.33 10.18
CA SER A 72 -3.17 3.54 8.95
C SER A 72 -4.39 2.68 8.73
N THR A 73 -4.54 2.16 7.51
CA THR A 73 -5.52 1.09 7.24
C THR A 73 -5.02 -0.27 7.73
N GLY A 74 -3.72 -0.56 7.55
CA GLY A 74 -3.08 -1.77 8.07
C GLY A 74 -2.91 -1.72 9.58
N TYR A 75 -2.93 -2.88 10.21
CA TYR A 75 -2.75 -3.06 11.66
C TYR A 75 -1.88 -4.28 11.97
N ASP A 76 -0.97 -4.60 11.06
CA ASP A 76 -0.09 -5.78 11.16
C ASP A 76 0.86 -5.73 12.37
N ASN A 77 1.06 -4.54 12.94
CA ASN A 77 1.83 -4.28 14.18
C ASN A 77 1.03 -4.50 15.47
N VAL A 78 -0.26 -4.86 15.39
CA VAL A 78 -1.15 -5.03 16.56
C VAL A 78 -1.52 -6.50 16.73
N ASP A 79 -1.26 -7.06 17.92
CA ASP A 79 -1.75 -8.37 18.32
C ASP A 79 -3.24 -8.27 18.66
N ILE A 80 -4.07 -8.60 17.69
CA ILE A 80 -5.53 -8.48 17.78
C ILE A 80 -6.11 -9.43 18.83
N GLU A 81 -5.60 -10.67 18.92
CA GLU A 81 -6.08 -11.65 19.91
C GLU A 81 -5.72 -11.22 21.33
N TYR A 82 -4.52 -10.70 21.55
CA TYR A 82 -4.15 -10.12 22.83
C TYR A 82 -5.04 -8.94 23.22
N CYS A 83 -5.30 -8.03 22.30
CA CYS A 83 -6.18 -6.89 22.53
C CYS A 83 -7.60 -7.33 22.88
N LYS A 84 -8.16 -8.29 22.15
CA LYS A 84 -9.48 -8.88 22.39
C LYS A 84 -9.58 -9.50 23.78
N ASN A 85 -8.59 -10.29 24.17
CA ASN A 85 -8.55 -10.96 25.48
C ASN A 85 -8.45 -9.95 26.64
N ARG A 86 -7.91 -8.76 26.39
CA ARG A 86 -7.82 -7.67 27.37
C ARG A 86 -8.97 -6.67 27.32
N GLY A 87 -9.91 -6.83 26.40
CA GLY A 87 -11.01 -5.88 26.20
C GLY A 87 -10.53 -4.51 25.73
N ILE A 88 -9.45 -4.47 24.92
CA ILE A 88 -8.91 -3.26 24.31
C ILE A 88 -9.50 -3.12 22.91
N HIS A 89 -10.19 -2.01 22.64
CA HIS A 89 -10.69 -1.71 21.31
C HIS A 89 -9.55 -1.33 20.36
N VAL A 90 -9.55 -1.90 19.17
CA VAL A 90 -8.62 -1.53 18.10
C VAL A 90 -9.42 -0.94 16.95
N ALA A 91 -9.12 0.31 16.57
CA ALA A 91 -9.72 0.96 15.43
C ALA A 91 -8.64 1.42 14.44
N ASN A 92 -8.93 1.33 13.14
CA ASN A 92 -8.02 1.78 12.10
C ASN A 92 -8.60 2.94 11.28
N ALA A 93 -7.75 3.67 10.55
CA ALA A 93 -8.21 4.67 9.59
C ALA A 93 -8.63 3.99 8.29
N ARG A 94 -9.93 3.95 8.01
CA ARG A 94 -10.45 3.33 6.79
C ARG A 94 -10.65 4.37 5.69
N ASN A 95 -10.37 3.95 4.44
CA ASN A 95 -10.68 4.71 3.22
C ASN A 95 -9.94 6.07 3.06
N TYR A 96 -9.10 6.48 3.98
CA TYR A 96 -8.44 7.79 3.97
C TYR A 96 -7.52 7.97 2.75
N SER A 97 -6.87 6.90 2.31
CA SER A 97 -5.87 6.92 1.23
C SER A 97 -6.38 6.36 -0.11
N THR A 98 -7.66 5.99 -0.22
CA THR A 98 -8.21 5.35 -1.44
C THR A 98 -7.89 6.13 -2.71
N ALA A 99 -8.01 7.47 -2.68
CA ALA A 99 -7.72 8.31 -3.84
C ALA A 99 -6.21 8.33 -4.17
N ALA A 100 -5.38 8.51 -3.14
CA ALA A 100 -3.92 8.59 -3.30
C ALA A 100 -3.34 7.27 -3.84
N VAL A 101 -3.74 6.12 -3.25
CA VAL A 101 -3.27 4.80 -3.70
C VAL A 101 -3.73 4.49 -5.13
N ALA A 102 -4.96 4.82 -5.49
CA ALA A 102 -5.43 4.64 -6.86
C ALA A 102 -4.66 5.52 -7.85
N GLN A 103 -4.41 6.78 -7.50
CA GLN A 103 -3.60 7.70 -8.32
C GLN A 103 -2.17 7.16 -8.49
N HIS A 104 -1.54 6.70 -7.41
CA HIS A 104 -0.18 6.17 -7.46
C HIS A 104 -0.09 4.87 -8.25
N THR A 105 -1.11 3.99 -8.19
CA THR A 105 -1.22 2.80 -9.03
C THR A 105 -1.15 3.15 -10.52
N VAL A 106 -1.94 4.14 -10.94
CA VAL A 106 -1.94 4.61 -12.34
C VAL A 106 -0.61 5.26 -12.70
N ALA A 107 -0.03 6.07 -11.81
CA ALA A 107 1.25 6.70 -12.03
C ALA A 107 2.38 5.68 -12.24
N LEU A 108 2.45 4.64 -11.40
CA LEU A 108 3.42 3.54 -11.56
C LEU A 108 3.20 2.80 -12.89
N ALA A 109 1.95 2.49 -13.25
CA ALA A 109 1.63 1.80 -14.48
C ALA A 109 2.10 2.60 -15.71
N LEU A 110 1.77 3.88 -15.79
CA LEU A 110 2.19 4.76 -16.87
C LEU A 110 3.71 4.94 -16.91
N SER A 111 4.34 5.11 -15.74
CA SER A 111 5.80 5.25 -15.65
C SER A 111 6.55 4.04 -16.22
N VAL A 112 6.08 2.82 -15.94
CA VAL A 112 6.67 1.58 -16.48
C VAL A 112 6.34 1.40 -17.95
N LEU A 113 5.07 1.60 -18.35
CA LEU A 113 4.62 1.43 -19.74
C LEU A 113 5.36 2.34 -20.71
N GLU A 114 5.53 3.61 -20.34
CA GLU A 114 6.13 4.65 -21.17
C GLU A 114 7.65 4.75 -20.99
N ASN A 115 8.26 3.99 -20.07
CA ASN A 115 9.68 4.08 -19.72
C ASN A 115 10.10 5.49 -19.28
N LEU A 116 9.27 6.22 -18.52
CA LEU A 116 9.50 7.64 -18.19
C LEU A 116 10.86 7.91 -17.54
N PRO A 117 11.36 7.14 -16.55
CA PRO A 117 12.68 7.38 -15.96
C PRO A 117 13.83 7.18 -16.93
N TYR A 118 13.69 6.24 -17.88
CA TYR A 118 14.67 6.06 -18.94
C TYR A 118 14.76 7.29 -19.83
N TYR A 119 13.62 7.83 -20.26
CA TYR A 119 13.63 9.00 -21.15
C TYR A 119 14.03 10.30 -20.44
N ASP A 120 13.65 10.46 -19.17
CA ASP A 120 14.14 11.57 -18.35
C ASP A 120 15.68 11.56 -18.26
N ASN A 121 16.25 10.40 -17.92
CA ASN A 121 17.71 10.23 -17.89
C ASN A 121 18.36 10.40 -19.28
N TYR A 122 17.72 9.88 -20.33
CA TYR A 122 18.20 10.00 -21.71
C TYR A 122 18.41 11.47 -22.14
N VAL A 123 17.48 12.34 -21.73
CA VAL A 123 17.60 13.80 -21.98
C VAL A 123 18.64 14.44 -21.07
N LYS A 124 18.55 14.18 -19.75
CA LYS A 124 19.41 14.84 -18.73
C LYS A 124 20.89 14.44 -18.85
N SER A 125 21.18 13.24 -19.28
CA SER A 125 22.57 12.78 -19.54
C SER A 125 23.22 13.39 -20.79
N GLY A 126 22.50 14.18 -21.58
CA GLY A 126 23.00 14.80 -22.81
C GLY A 126 23.01 13.86 -24.03
N VAL A 127 22.64 12.59 -23.87
CA VAL A 127 22.58 11.63 -24.99
C VAL A 127 21.62 12.11 -26.08
N TYR A 128 20.46 12.66 -25.67
CA TYR A 128 19.50 13.22 -26.62
C TYR A 128 20.10 14.37 -27.47
N ALA A 129 20.85 15.27 -26.85
CA ALA A 129 21.48 16.40 -27.52
C ALA A 129 22.53 16.00 -28.57
N SER A 130 23.11 14.80 -28.46
CA SER A 130 24.10 14.28 -29.41
C SER A 130 23.48 13.55 -30.60
N GLN A 131 22.15 13.36 -30.65
CA GLN A 131 21.45 12.66 -31.71
C GLN A 131 21.28 13.54 -32.96
N PRO A 132 21.37 13.01 -34.19
CA PRO A 132 21.39 13.80 -35.42
C PRO A 132 20.06 14.47 -35.76
N ARG A 133 18.91 13.85 -35.53
CA ARG A 133 17.56 14.43 -35.79
C ARG A 133 16.41 13.77 -35.06
N PHE A 134 16.45 12.43 -34.91
CA PHE A 134 15.39 11.65 -34.28
C PHE A 134 15.98 10.76 -33.22
N ALA A 135 15.31 10.73 -32.06
CA ALA A 135 15.65 9.81 -30.99
C ALA A 135 15.29 8.37 -31.40
N HIS A 136 16.09 7.39 -30.97
CA HIS A 136 15.66 6.00 -30.98
C HIS A 136 14.72 5.78 -29.80
N PHE A 137 13.51 5.29 -30.09
CA PHE A 137 12.51 5.04 -29.07
C PHE A 137 12.55 3.58 -28.64
N LYS A 138 12.54 3.35 -27.31
CA LYS A 138 12.15 2.04 -26.76
C LYS A 138 10.66 1.84 -27.03
N PRO A 139 10.22 0.64 -27.45
CA PRO A 139 8.80 0.38 -27.64
C PRO A 139 8.00 0.63 -26.36
N TRP A 140 6.90 1.34 -26.47
CA TRP A 140 5.88 1.51 -25.43
C TRP A 140 4.49 1.37 -26.05
N TYR A 141 3.46 1.23 -25.23
CA TYR A 141 2.13 0.87 -25.71
C TYR A 141 1.08 1.76 -25.07
N GLU A 142 0.10 2.13 -25.88
CA GLU A 142 -1.10 2.84 -25.43
C GLU A 142 -1.97 1.94 -24.55
N LEU A 143 -2.74 2.54 -23.66
CA LEU A 143 -3.72 1.83 -22.81
C LEU A 143 -5.04 1.56 -23.53
N GLU A 144 -5.37 2.33 -24.57
CA GLU A 144 -6.59 2.16 -25.36
C GLU A 144 -6.74 0.72 -25.86
N GLY A 145 -7.88 0.10 -25.53
CA GLY A 145 -8.17 -1.29 -25.89
C GLY A 145 -7.41 -2.37 -25.12
N LYS A 146 -6.56 -2.01 -24.16
CA LYS A 146 -5.85 -2.96 -23.29
C LYS A 146 -6.74 -3.48 -22.17
N THR A 147 -6.36 -4.62 -21.61
CA THR A 147 -7.04 -5.19 -20.45
C THR A 147 -6.30 -4.83 -19.17
N TRP A 148 -7.00 -4.14 -18.25
CA TRP A 148 -6.51 -3.90 -16.90
C TRP A 148 -7.13 -4.92 -15.94
N GLY A 149 -6.32 -5.87 -15.47
CA GLY A 149 -6.69 -6.84 -14.44
C GLY A 149 -6.51 -6.27 -13.04
N ILE A 150 -7.46 -6.55 -12.17
CA ILE A 150 -7.46 -6.09 -10.77
C ILE A 150 -7.59 -7.30 -9.85
N ALA A 151 -6.57 -7.55 -9.01
CA ALA A 151 -6.66 -8.52 -7.94
C ALA A 151 -7.12 -7.83 -6.64
N GLY A 152 -8.39 -8.00 -6.27
CA GLY A 152 -9.01 -7.34 -5.12
C GLY A 152 -9.84 -6.11 -5.50
N MET A 153 -11.15 -6.30 -5.67
CA MET A 153 -12.10 -5.25 -6.07
C MET A 153 -12.75 -4.57 -4.85
N GLY A 154 -11.91 -4.11 -3.91
CA GLY A 154 -12.30 -3.24 -2.80
C GLY A 154 -12.39 -1.76 -3.22
N ASN A 155 -12.40 -0.82 -2.25
CA ASN A 155 -12.53 0.61 -2.54
C ASN A 155 -11.41 1.16 -3.43
N ILE A 156 -10.16 0.71 -3.23
CA ILE A 156 -9.02 1.09 -4.07
C ILE A 156 -9.18 0.50 -5.46
N GLY A 157 -9.39 -0.82 -5.56
CA GLY A 157 -9.56 -1.51 -6.84
C GLY A 157 -10.66 -0.91 -7.70
N ARG A 158 -11.82 -0.57 -7.12
CA ARG A 158 -12.93 0.12 -7.83
C ARG A 158 -12.52 1.50 -8.33
N ARG A 159 -11.69 2.23 -7.59
CA ARG A 159 -11.24 3.54 -8.02
C ARG A 159 -10.19 3.44 -9.13
N VAL A 160 -9.30 2.45 -9.07
CA VAL A 160 -8.38 2.12 -10.16
C VAL A 160 -9.15 1.68 -11.41
N ALA A 161 -10.16 0.84 -11.26
CA ALA A 161 -11.02 0.41 -12.35
C ALA A 161 -11.62 1.58 -13.15
N LYS A 162 -12.18 2.57 -12.45
CA LYS A 162 -12.73 3.79 -13.09
C LYS A 162 -11.67 4.61 -13.81
N ALA A 163 -10.44 4.68 -13.26
CA ALA A 163 -9.36 5.40 -13.91
C ALA A 163 -8.84 4.65 -15.15
N ALA A 164 -8.72 3.34 -15.07
CA ALA A 164 -8.34 2.48 -16.19
C ALA A 164 -9.37 2.54 -17.33
N GLU A 165 -10.65 2.50 -17.02
CA GLU A 165 -11.74 2.64 -17.98
C GLU A 165 -11.70 4.02 -18.68
N ALA A 166 -11.43 5.11 -17.92
CA ALA A 166 -11.28 6.45 -18.49
C ALA A 166 -10.06 6.59 -19.41
N LEU A 167 -9.07 5.70 -19.30
CA LEU A 167 -7.91 5.57 -20.18
C LEU A 167 -8.13 4.58 -21.33
N GLY A 168 -9.38 4.14 -21.55
CA GLY A 168 -9.75 3.24 -22.65
C GLY A 168 -9.52 1.75 -22.40
N CYS A 169 -9.20 1.33 -21.17
CA CYS A 169 -8.99 -0.08 -20.86
C CYS A 169 -10.32 -0.85 -20.70
N LYS A 170 -10.33 -2.10 -21.11
CA LYS A 170 -11.28 -3.10 -20.59
C LYS A 170 -10.83 -3.49 -19.19
N VAL A 171 -11.74 -3.47 -18.21
CA VAL A 171 -11.43 -3.87 -16.83
C VAL A 171 -12.00 -5.24 -16.54
N ILE A 172 -11.18 -6.13 -15.97
CA ILE A 172 -11.58 -7.43 -15.41
C ILE A 172 -11.01 -7.56 -13.99
N PHE A 173 -11.61 -8.39 -13.14
CA PHE A 173 -11.10 -8.55 -11.78
C PHE A 173 -11.20 -9.96 -11.23
N TYR A 174 -10.31 -10.27 -10.29
CA TYR A 174 -10.35 -11.45 -9.44
C TYR A 174 -10.68 -11.08 -8.00
N ALA A 175 -11.65 -11.78 -7.39
CA ALA A 175 -12.02 -11.58 -6.00
C ALA A 175 -11.20 -12.50 -5.08
N THR A 176 -10.10 -12.00 -4.52
CA THR A 176 -9.17 -12.78 -3.66
C THR A 176 -9.81 -13.34 -2.39
N SER A 177 -10.88 -12.70 -1.89
CA SER A 177 -11.69 -13.21 -0.76
C SER A 177 -12.68 -14.30 -1.15
N GLY A 178 -12.84 -14.57 -2.45
CA GLY A 178 -13.90 -15.43 -2.99
C GLY A 178 -15.25 -14.72 -3.18
N HIS A 179 -15.42 -13.51 -2.62
CA HIS A 179 -16.67 -12.74 -2.70
C HIS A 179 -16.43 -11.33 -3.24
N SER A 180 -17.40 -10.78 -3.95
CA SER A 180 -17.45 -9.39 -4.37
C SER A 180 -18.91 -8.99 -4.65
N ASP A 181 -19.26 -7.78 -4.23
CA ASP A 181 -20.53 -7.12 -4.56
C ASP A 181 -20.43 -6.24 -5.82
N CYS A 182 -19.25 -6.19 -6.45
CA CYS A 182 -19.03 -5.46 -7.70
C CYS A 182 -19.83 -6.10 -8.84
N ARG A 183 -20.65 -5.27 -9.52
CA ARG A 183 -21.45 -5.67 -10.70
C ARG A 183 -21.07 -4.87 -11.95
N ASP A 184 -20.23 -3.86 -11.80
CA ASP A 184 -19.87 -2.93 -12.87
C ASP A 184 -18.81 -3.51 -13.82
N TYR A 185 -18.04 -4.51 -13.35
CA TYR A 185 -16.92 -5.10 -14.08
C TYR A 185 -17.00 -6.62 -14.10
N GLU A 186 -16.40 -7.23 -15.13
CA GLU A 186 -16.37 -8.67 -15.31
C GLU A 186 -15.48 -9.34 -14.26
N ARG A 187 -16.07 -10.25 -13.46
CA ARG A 187 -15.32 -11.09 -12.55
C ARG A 187 -14.86 -12.35 -13.27
N VAL A 188 -13.58 -12.64 -13.17
CA VAL A 188 -12.93 -13.82 -13.76
C VAL A 188 -12.23 -14.68 -12.71
N ASP A 189 -11.82 -15.89 -13.06
CA ASP A 189 -10.92 -16.70 -12.27
C ASP A 189 -9.47 -16.20 -12.35
N TRP A 190 -8.58 -16.76 -11.51
CA TRP A 190 -7.21 -16.30 -11.38
C TRP A 190 -6.40 -16.50 -12.67
N ASP A 191 -6.49 -17.66 -13.29
CA ASP A 191 -5.73 -17.97 -14.51
C ASP A 191 -6.19 -17.10 -15.69
N THR A 192 -7.48 -16.87 -15.81
CA THR A 192 -8.03 -15.94 -16.80
C THR A 192 -7.55 -14.52 -16.55
N LEU A 193 -7.49 -14.05 -15.30
CA LEU A 193 -6.96 -12.73 -14.97
C LEU A 193 -5.50 -12.60 -15.44
N LEU A 194 -4.66 -13.58 -15.11
CA LEU A 194 -3.24 -13.58 -15.50
C LEU A 194 -3.07 -13.55 -17.03
N ALA A 195 -3.75 -14.45 -17.73
CA ALA A 195 -3.62 -14.61 -19.17
C ALA A 195 -4.15 -13.43 -19.99
N GLN A 196 -5.16 -12.71 -19.49
CA GLN A 196 -5.78 -11.61 -20.23
C GLN A 196 -5.21 -10.24 -19.90
N SER A 197 -4.59 -10.05 -18.74
CA SER A 197 -4.12 -8.74 -18.29
C SER A 197 -2.94 -8.24 -19.11
N ASP A 198 -3.03 -7.01 -19.61
CA ASP A 198 -1.90 -6.23 -20.10
C ASP A 198 -1.28 -5.42 -18.96
N ILE A 199 -2.12 -4.95 -18.02
CA ILE A 199 -1.72 -4.40 -16.72
C ILE A 199 -2.42 -5.23 -15.65
N LEU A 200 -1.69 -5.71 -14.65
CA LEU A 200 -2.25 -6.36 -13.47
C LEU A 200 -1.90 -5.55 -12.23
N SER A 201 -2.90 -5.08 -11.49
CA SER A 201 -2.69 -4.35 -10.25
C SER A 201 -3.27 -5.07 -9.04
N LEU A 202 -2.49 -5.09 -7.93
CA LEU A 202 -2.82 -5.82 -6.72
C LEU A 202 -3.35 -4.86 -5.66
N HIS A 203 -4.55 -5.14 -5.13
CA HIS A 203 -5.26 -4.33 -4.12
C HIS A 203 -5.90 -5.21 -3.04
N CYS A 204 -5.35 -6.40 -2.82
CA CYS A 204 -5.81 -7.34 -1.82
C CYS A 204 -5.02 -7.22 -0.50
N PRO A 205 -5.61 -7.56 0.65
CA PRO A 205 -4.86 -7.69 1.89
C PRO A 205 -3.93 -8.90 1.82
N LEU A 206 -2.88 -8.91 2.65
CA LEU A 206 -2.07 -10.10 2.89
C LEU A 206 -2.85 -11.09 3.77
N SER A 207 -2.85 -12.33 3.38
CA SER A 207 -3.46 -13.47 4.10
C SER A 207 -2.85 -14.75 3.57
N ASP A 208 -3.16 -15.90 4.19
CA ASP A 208 -2.70 -17.21 3.70
C ASP A 208 -3.06 -17.47 2.23
N ARG A 209 -4.17 -16.89 1.76
CA ARG A 209 -4.62 -17.03 0.36
C ARG A 209 -3.90 -16.12 -0.61
N THR A 210 -3.29 -15.07 -0.14
CA THR A 210 -2.65 -14.03 -0.97
C THR A 210 -1.15 -13.95 -0.74
N PHE A 211 -0.61 -14.70 0.22
CA PHE A 211 0.83 -14.87 0.40
C PHE A 211 1.43 -15.51 -0.84
N HIS A 212 2.41 -14.85 -1.45
CA HIS A 212 3.04 -15.27 -2.70
C HIS A 212 2.02 -15.65 -3.80
N LEU A 213 0.90 -14.91 -3.86
CA LEU A 213 -0.11 -15.09 -4.92
C LEU A 213 0.52 -14.90 -6.31
N MET A 214 1.46 -13.96 -6.41
CA MET A 214 2.32 -13.76 -7.57
C MET A 214 3.64 -14.52 -7.37
N ASN A 215 3.66 -15.78 -7.73
CA ASN A 215 4.81 -16.69 -7.74
C ASN A 215 5.25 -16.99 -9.18
N ALA A 216 6.26 -17.85 -9.36
CA ALA A 216 6.79 -18.22 -10.68
C ALA A 216 5.72 -18.80 -11.63
N ASP A 217 4.80 -19.64 -11.12
CA ASP A 217 3.69 -20.18 -11.93
C ASP A 217 2.78 -19.06 -12.42
N ALA A 218 2.44 -18.10 -11.55
CA ALA A 218 1.63 -16.94 -11.92
C ALA A 218 2.31 -16.08 -13.01
N PHE A 219 3.61 -15.79 -12.88
CA PHE A 219 4.34 -15.03 -13.91
C PHE A 219 4.38 -15.76 -15.23
N SER A 220 4.58 -17.08 -15.24
CA SER A 220 4.61 -17.89 -16.46
C SER A 220 3.29 -17.85 -17.27
N LYS A 221 2.17 -17.55 -16.60
CA LYS A 221 0.84 -17.44 -17.24
C LYS A 221 0.52 -16.04 -17.75
N MET A 222 1.32 -15.04 -17.40
CA MET A 222 1.11 -13.65 -17.84
C MET A 222 1.57 -13.45 -19.29
N LYS A 223 1.06 -12.38 -19.91
CA LYS A 223 1.58 -11.94 -21.22
C LYS A 223 3.00 -11.41 -21.05
N LYS A 224 3.88 -11.70 -22.00
CA LYS A 224 5.25 -11.12 -22.03
C LYS A 224 5.26 -9.59 -22.11
N SER A 225 4.18 -8.99 -22.58
CA SER A 225 3.98 -7.55 -22.63
C SER A 225 3.35 -6.98 -21.35
N ALA A 226 2.97 -7.82 -20.38
CA ALA A 226 2.26 -7.40 -19.20
C ALA A 226 3.11 -6.59 -18.22
N VAL A 227 2.46 -5.69 -17.48
CA VAL A 227 3.04 -4.92 -16.39
C VAL A 227 2.33 -5.28 -15.09
N LEU A 228 3.10 -5.61 -14.06
CA LEU A 228 2.59 -5.84 -12.70
C LEU A 228 2.72 -4.56 -11.87
N ILE A 229 1.66 -4.21 -11.12
CA ILE A 229 1.70 -3.11 -10.15
C ILE A 229 1.29 -3.65 -8.77
N ASN A 230 2.19 -3.51 -7.79
CA ASN A 230 1.92 -3.89 -6.40
C ASN A 230 1.93 -2.66 -5.48
N VAL A 231 0.75 -2.27 -5.01
CA VAL A 231 0.53 -1.24 -3.99
C VAL A 231 -0.25 -1.81 -2.78
N ALA A 232 -0.25 -3.14 -2.65
CA ALA A 232 -0.99 -3.86 -1.62
C ALA A 232 -0.10 -4.19 -0.41
N ARG A 233 0.58 -5.32 -0.45
CA ARG A 233 1.59 -5.76 0.51
C ARG A 233 2.72 -6.47 -0.23
N GLY A 234 3.95 -6.31 0.26
CA GLY A 234 5.14 -6.91 -0.38
C GLY A 234 5.01 -8.41 -0.57
N ALA A 235 4.68 -9.13 0.49
CA ALA A 235 4.57 -10.58 0.49
C ALA A 235 3.37 -11.16 -0.30
N VAL A 236 2.59 -10.34 -1.00
CA VAL A 236 1.66 -10.82 -2.05
C VAL A 236 2.43 -11.26 -3.29
N VAL A 237 3.62 -10.74 -3.48
CA VAL A 237 4.53 -11.07 -4.59
C VAL A 237 5.77 -11.76 -4.02
N ASP A 238 6.10 -12.92 -4.55
CA ASP A 238 7.38 -13.57 -4.31
C ASP A 238 8.49 -12.73 -4.98
N THR A 239 9.40 -12.19 -4.16
CA THR A 239 10.44 -11.25 -4.59
C THR A 239 11.38 -11.89 -5.62
N ASP A 240 11.80 -13.14 -5.39
CA ASP A 240 12.74 -13.84 -6.26
C ASP A 240 12.05 -14.21 -7.59
N ALA A 241 10.80 -14.66 -7.54
CA ALA A 241 10.02 -14.96 -8.74
C ALA A 241 9.78 -13.70 -9.60
N LEU A 242 9.53 -12.54 -8.99
CA LEU A 242 9.42 -11.27 -9.72
C LEU A 242 10.75 -10.89 -10.37
N TYR A 243 11.86 -11.02 -9.65
CA TYR A 243 13.18 -10.72 -10.19
C TYR A 243 13.48 -11.58 -11.41
N GLU A 244 13.29 -12.90 -11.31
CA GLU A 244 13.51 -13.84 -12.42
C GLU A 244 12.59 -13.53 -13.61
N ALA A 245 11.32 -13.25 -13.37
CA ALA A 245 10.37 -12.89 -14.43
C ALA A 245 10.80 -11.62 -15.21
N LEU A 246 11.36 -10.63 -14.51
CA LEU A 246 11.88 -9.41 -15.13
C LEU A 246 13.18 -9.67 -15.93
N VAL A 247 14.10 -10.43 -15.36
CA VAL A 247 15.40 -10.74 -16.01
C VAL A 247 15.19 -11.60 -17.24
N ASN A 248 14.35 -12.63 -17.13
CA ASN A 248 14.06 -13.57 -18.23
C ASN A 248 13.06 -13.00 -19.26
N GLY A 249 12.46 -11.84 -19.00
CA GLY A 249 11.48 -11.22 -19.89
C GLY A 249 10.17 -12.00 -19.98
N GLU A 250 9.76 -12.65 -18.90
CA GLU A 250 8.45 -13.30 -18.80
C GLU A 250 7.34 -12.25 -18.73
N ILE A 251 7.61 -11.10 -18.11
CA ILE A 251 6.78 -9.89 -18.14
C ILE A 251 7.61 -8.70 -18.63
N ARG A 252 6.93 -7.67 -19.13
CA ARG A 252 7.56 -6.43 -19.60
C ARG A 252 8.20 -5.63 -18.47
N GLY A 253 7.53 -5.54 -17.34
CA GLY A 253 7.99 -4.71 -16.23
C GLY A 253 7.08 -4.75 -15.00
N ALA A 254 7.52 -4.09 -13.95
CA ALA A 254 6.75 -3.98 -12.71
C ALA A 254 6.92 -2.61 -12.05
N GLY A 255 5.89 -2.20 -11.28
CA GLY A 255 5.94 -1.11 -10.33
C GLY A 255 5.55 -1.62 -8.94
N THR A 256 6.38 -1.39 -7.93
CA THR A 256 6.03 -1.78 -6.57
C THR A 256 6.31 -0.67 -5.57
N ASP A 257 5.33 -0.43 -4.71
CA ASP A 257 5.42 0.52 -3.59
C ASP A 257 5.71 -0.17 -2.25
N VAL A 258 5.67 -1.51 -2.24
CA VAL A 258 5.75 -2.33 -1.03
C VAL A 258 6.72 -3.49 -1.22
N PHE A 259 7.35 -3.93 -0.12
CA PHE A 259 8.37 -4.98 -0.12
C PHE A 259 8.07 -6.02 0.97
N GLU A 260 8.53 -7.25 0.80
CA GLU A 260 8.36 -8.31 1.80
C GLU A 260 8.98 -7.91 3.14
N LYS A 261 10.12 -7.22 3.08
CA LYS A 261 10.74 -6.60 4.24
C LYS A 261 10.90 -5.10 4.01
N GLU A 262 10.38 -4.32 4.92
CA GLU A 262 10.44 -2.86 4.89
C GLU A 262 11.16 -2.32 6.14
N PRO A 263 12.16 -1.40 5.97
CA PRO A 263 12.71 -0.91 4.70
C PRO A 263 13.33 -2.01 3.85
N ILE A 264 13.31 -1.82 2.50
CA ILE A 264 13.95 -2.77 1.57
C ILE A 264 15.43 -2.95 1.92
N LEU A 265 15.91 -4.18 1.92
CA LEU A 265 17.32 -4.48 2.18
C LEU A 265 18.20 -4.11 0.97
N ALA A 266 19.44 -3.69 1.24
CA ALA A 266 20.38 -3.30 0.19
C ALA A 266 20.76 -4.45 -0.76
N ASP A 267 20.68 -5.70 -0.30
CA ASP A 267 20.92 -6.92 -1.05
C ASP A 267 19.67 -7.51 -1.69
N ASN A 268 18.51 -6.86 -1.55
CA ASN A 268 17.28 -7.29 -2.21
C ASN A 268 17.48 -7.29 -3.73
N PRO A 269 17.17 -8.39 -4.44
CA PRO A 269 17.41 -8.51 -5.88
C PRO A 269 16.73 -7.40 -6.70
N LEU A 270 15.54 -6.94 -6.29
CA LEU A 270 14.85 -5.85 -6.97
C LEU A 270 15.59 -4.51 -6.84
N ALA A 271 16.23 -4.24 -5.69
CA ALA A 271 17.03 -3.03 -5.48
C ALA A 271 18.33 -3.03 -6.30
N THR A 272 18.82 -4.20 -6.69
CA THR A 272 20.06 -4.37 -7.48
C THR A 272 19.81 -4.34 -8.98
N LEU A 273 18.57 -4.42 -9.45
CA LEU A 273 18.22 -4.44 -10.87
C LEU A 273 18.50 -3.07 -11.51
N LYS A 274 19.54 -3.01 -12.35
CA LYS A 274 20.03 -1.76 -12.96
C LYS A 274 19.30 -1.33 -14.24
N GLU A 275 18.44 -2.18 -14.79
CA GLU A 275 17.69 -1.86 -16.00
C GLU A 275 16.62 -0.79 -15.74
N THR A 276 16.95 0.44 -16.08
CA THR A 276 16.00 1.55 -16.00
C THR A 276 14.85 1.35 -17.00
N GLY A 277 13.61 1.47 -16.51
CA GLY A 277 12.40 1.37 -17.33
C GLY A 277 11.63 0.05 -17.18
N LYS A 278 12.24 -1.04 -16.69
CA LYS A 278 11.51 -2.28 -16.42
C LYS A 278 10.92 -2.33 -15.01
N LEU A 279 11.54 -1.68 -14.04
CA LEU A 279 11.16 -1.72 -12.65
C LEU A 279 11.12 -0.32 -12.04
N GLN A 280 10.00 0.02 -11.41
CA GLN A 280 9.81 1.22 -10.62
C GLN A 280 9.58 0.85 -9.16
N LEU A 281 10.39 1.41 -8.26
CA LEU A 281 10.29 1.21 -6.82
C LEU A 281 9.95 2.52 -6.13
N THR A 282 8.99 2.48 -5.22
CA THR A 282 8.66 3.60 -4.32
C THR A 282 8.58 3.11 -2.86
N PRO A 283 8.91 3.96 -1.86
CA PRO A 283 9.17 3.52 -0.49
C PRO A 283 7.89 3.48 0.36
N HIS A 284 6.87 2.71 -0.04
CA HIS A 284 5.57 2.57 0.63
C HIS A 284 4.89 3.94 0.86
N MET A 285 4.82 4.73 -0.20
CA MET A 285 4.32 6.11 -0.18
C MET A 285 2.97 6.31 -0.91
N ALA A 286 2.41 5.27 -1.51
CA ALA A 286 1.16 5.38 -2.27
C ALA A 286 0.01 6.02 -1.48
N TRP A 287 0.02 5.87 -0.16
CA TRP A 287 -0.96 6.43 0.77
C TRP A 287 -0.67 7.89 1.18
N ALA A 288 0.53 8.43 0.97
CA ALA A 288 1.13 9.52 1.71
C ALA A 288 0.88 10.92 1.11
N SER A 289 -0.15 11.12 0.27
CA SER A 289 -0.50 12.49 -0.14
C SER A 289 -0.92 13.34 1.06
N ILE A 290 -0.73 14.65 0.99
CA ILE A 290 -1.08 15.59 2.07
C ILE A 290 -2.53 15.38 2.49
N GLU A 291 -3.45 15.38 1.53
CA GLU A 291 -4.89 15.24 1.78
C GLU A 291 -5.25 13.88 2.38
N ALA A 292 -4.52 12.82 2.02
CA ALA A 292 -4.75 11.51 2.62
C ALA A 292 -4.28 11.49 4.08
N ARG A 293 -3.11 12.08 4.38
CA ARG A 293 -2.59 12.16 5.74
C ARG A 293 -3.47 13.04 6.64
N GLU A 294 -4.01 14.14 6.12
CA GLU A 294 -5.01 14.96 6.81
C GLU A 294 -6.26 14.14 7.13
N ARG A 295 -6.83 13.44 6.14
CA ARG A 295 -7.98 12.54 6.36
C ARG A 295 -7.66 11.42 7.35
N CYS A 296 -6.43 10.92 7.39
CA CYS A 296 -6.02 9.90 8.36
C CYS A 296 -6.15 10.43 9.80
N VAL A 297 -5.68 11.64 10.06
CA VAL A 297 -5.81 12.32 11.36
C VAL A 297 -7.28 12.57 11.69
N GLU A 298 -8.08 13.05 10.73
CA GLU A 298 -9.52 13.24 10.92
C GLU A 298 -10.24 11.94 11.27
N GLU A 299 -9.96 10.84 10.57
CA GLU A 299 -10.54 9.53 10.84
C GLU A 299 -10.14 9.01 12.23
N THR A 300 -8.90 9.24 12.64
CA THR A 300 -8.43 8.94 14.00
C THR A 300 -9.18 9.74 15.04
N CYS A 301 -9.36 11.04 14.83
CA CYS A 301 -10.18 11.88 15.74
C CYS A 301 -11.63 11.39 15.83
N LYS A 302 -12.26 11.02 14.70
CA LYS A 302 -13.61 10.45 14.69
C LYS A 302 -13.70 9.10 15.42
N ASN A 303 -12.67 8.25 15.30
CA ASN A 303 -12.62 6.99 16.03
C ASN A 303 -12.50 7.21 17.54
N ILE A 304 -11.65 8.15 17.97
CA ILE A 304 -11.51 8.52 19.39
C ILE A 304 -12.83 9.10 19.94
N ALA A 305 -13.48 10.01 19.20
CA ALA A 305 -14.76 10.58 19.59
C ALA A 305 -15.84 9.52 19.77
N ALA A 306 -15.96 8.59 18.81
CA ALA A 306 -16.92 7.48 18.88
C ALA A 306 -16.64 6.58 20.09
N PHE A 307 -15.38 6.24 20.36
CA PHE A 307 -15.01 5.46 21.54
C PHE A 307 -15.41 6.15 22.84
N ILE A 308 -15.17 7.46 22.97
CA ILE A 308 -15.53 8.24 24.16
C ILE A 308 -17.05 8.30 24.36
N SER A 309 -17.83 8.36 23.28
CA SER A 309 -19.30 8.33 23.35
C SER A 309 -19.88 6.92 23.55
N GLY A 310 -19.04 5.89 23.63
CA GLY A 310 -19.47 4.49 23.75
C GLY A 310 -19.96 3.87 22.44
N GLU A 311 -19.64 4.50 21.30
CA GLU A 311 -19.98 4.01 19.97
C GLU A 311 -18.82 3.24 19.34
N GLY A 312 -19.13 2.18 18.60
CA GLY A 312 -18.13 1.45 17.81
C GLY A 312 -17.94 2.09 16.42
N ARG A 313 -16.71 2.51 16.10
CA ARG A 313 -16.39 3.03 14.77
C ARG A 313 -15.08 2.47 14.24
N ASN A 314 -15.11 1.94 13.02
CA ASN A 314 -13.94 1.34 12.35
C ASN A 314 -13.21 0.27 13.21
N LEU A 315 -13.95 -0.38 14.11
CA LEU A 315 -13.37 -1.40 14.97
C LEU A 315 -12.85 -2.58 14.14
N VAL A 316 -11.67 -3.04 14.54
CA VAL A 316 -11.06 -4.30 14.13
C VAL A 316 -11.41 -5.36 15.16
N VAL A 317 -11.41 -4.97 16.43
CA VAL A 317 -11.81 -5.76 17.59
C VAL A 317 -12.32 -4.82 18.70
#